data_a60c2ad709b420c64ccf7c7ecc62f475
#
_entry.id   a60c2ad709b420c64ccf7c7ecc62f475
#
_cell.length_a   1.000
_cell.length_b   1.000
_cell.length_c   1.000
_cell.angle_alpha   90.00
_cell.angle_beta   90.00
_cell.angle_gamma   90.00
#
_symmetry.space_group_name_H-M   'P 1'
#
loop_
_entity.id
_entity.type
_entity.pdbx_description
1 polymer ?
#
loop_
_entity_poly.entity_id
_entity_poly.type
_entity_poly.pdbx_seq_one_letter_code
_entity_poly.pdbx_strand_id
1 'polypeptide(L)'
;MPLVTILIDTFNYGCFIDEAIESVLNQDFPAEEAEILVVDDGSTDDTRERVAKYGDRVQYLYKQNGGQASAFNFGIACAKGEIVALLDADDYWLPGKLNRVAEAFQRQPDTGLVYHRFQELRMDTGAIQDGGFNAVSGNVPADKRSILLYTACQTSGLSFRRSLVTKLLPLNEAMTIQADGLLAALIIFLAPVLAIDDPLAVYRIHGKNLYFHSGPSADKERQARRIATLKVILEEMDKWLAQNGFDLSQPEILAFRRRWQLLYETEEFLLQPPGRFTFCLHLLRAMINMNPCLNFKIQITNLLNAFGSLLFGFEHYSRLDDWRKTLMHRASDKSKAK
;
A
#
# COMPACT_ATOMS: atom_id res chain seq x y z
N MET A 1 25.70 -12.88 6.62
CA MET A 1 24.26 -12.64 6.83
C MET A 1 23.74 -11.98 5.55
N PRO A 2 22.54 -12.29 5.11
CA PRO A 2 21.99 -11.63 3.93
C PRO A 2 21.84 -10.13 4.17
N LEU A 3 21.99 -9.34 3.11
CA LEU A 3 21.73 -7.90 3.13
C LEU A 3 20.23 -7.62 3.06
N VAL A 4 19.52 -8.35 2.20
CA VAL A 4 18.09 -8.16 1.97
C VAL A 4 17.33 -9.46 2.24
N THR A 5 16.27 -9.40 3.05
CA THR A 5 15.21 -10.41 3.09
C THR A 5 14.06 -9.94 2.20
N ILE A 6 13.73 -10.74 1.21
CA ILE A 6 12.54 -10.58 0.38
C ILE A 6 11.41 -11.37 1.03
N LEU A 7 10.37 -10.69 1.49
CA LEU A 7 9.21 -11.30 2.11
C LEU A 7 8.06 -11.28 1.10
N ILE A 8 7.71 -12.46 0.59
CA ILE A 8 6.57 -12.66 -0.31
C ILE A 8 5.42 -13.21 0.54
N ASP A 9 4.38 -12.44 0.75
CA ASP A 9 3.17 -12.93 1.43
C ASP A 9 2.15 -13.44 0.43
N THR A 10 1.50 -14.56 0.77
CA THR A 10 0.57 -15.25 -0.13
C THR A 10 -0.60 -15.88 0.61
N PHE A 11 -1.78 -15.86 -0.03
CA PHE A 11 -2.94 -16.62 0.36
C PHE A 11 -3.79 -16.98 -0.87
N ASN A 12 -3.77 -18.24 -1.30
CA ASN A 12 -4.50 -18.74 -2.48
C ASN A 12 -4.13 -18.01 -3.79
N TYR A 13 -2.84 -17.70 -3.97
CA TYR A 13 -2.27 -17.08 -5.16
C TYR A 13 -1.32 -18.02 -5.93
N GLY A 14 -1.55 -19.34 -5.88
CA GLY A 14 -0.77 -20.31 -6.64
C GLY A 14 -0.60 -19.92 -8.11
N CYS A 15 -1.65 -19.39 -8.75
CA CYS A 15 -1.58 -18.97 -10.15
C CYS A 15 -0.62 -17.81 -10.45
N PHE A 16 -0.14 -17.07 -9.44
CA PHE A 16 0.76 -15.92 -9.59
C PHE A 16 2.13 -16.12 -8.95
N ILE A 17 2.24 -16.98 -7.93
CA ILE A 17 3.41 -17.10 -7.06
C ILE A 17 4.70 -17.43 -7.83
N ASP A 18 4.62 -18.24 -8.89
CA ASP A 18 5.78 -18.60 -9.71
C ASP A 18 6.44 -17.33 -10.30
N GLU A 19 5.65 -16.42 -10.88
CA GLU A 19 6.18 -15.21 -11.49
C GLU A 19 6.72 -14.22 -10.44
N ALA A 20 6.08 -14.14 -9.27
CA ALA A 20 6.60 -13.35 -8.16
C ALA A 20 7.99 -13.85 -7.73
N ILE A 21 8.16 -15.16 -7.49
CA ILE A 21 9.43 -15.76 -7.10
C ILE A 21 10.48 -15.61 -8.21
N GLU A 22 10.13 -15.90 -9.46
CA GLU A 22 11.05 -15.77 -10.60
C GLU A 22 11.51 -14.33 -10.79
N SER A 23 10.66 -13.34 -10.57
CA SER A 23 11.03 -11.93 -10.65
C SER A 23 12.10 -11.53 -9.64
N VAL A 24 12.13 -12.20 -8.48
CA VAL A 24 13.17 -12.02 -7.44
C VAL A 24 14.43 -12.78 -7.81
N LEU A 25 14.31 -14.05 -8.21
CA LEU A 25 15.47 -14.90 -8.57
C LEU A 25 16.24 -14.40 -9.80
N ASN A 26 15.56 -13.66 -10.68
CA ASN A 26 16.15 -13.07 -11.90
C ASN A 26 16.69 -11.66 -11.69
N GLN A 27 16.77 -11.16 -10.44
CA GLN A 27 17.45 -9.90 -10.16
C GLN A 27 18.97 -10.08 -10.35
N ASP A 28 19.62 -9.05 -10.90
CA ASP A 28 21.09 -8.97 -10.94
C ASP A 28 21.60 -8.55 -9.55
N PHE A 29 21.53 -9.49 -8.58
CA PHE A 29 21.88 -9.27 -7.19
C PHE A 29 22.54 -10.54 -6.62
N PRO A 30 23.61 -10.43 -5.78
CA PRO A 30 24.29 -11.60 -5.25
C PRO A 30 23.32 -12.51 -4.45
N ALA A 31 23.25 -13.78 -4.84
CA ALA A 31 22.31 -14.72 -4.22
C ALA A 31 22.60 -14.93 -2.73
N GLU A 32 23.87 -14.86 -2.30
CA GLU A 32 24.29 -14.96 -0.92
C GLU A 32 23.89 -13.76 -0.05
N GLU A 33 23.56 -12.62 -0.68
CA GLU A 33 23.08 -11.40 -0.01
C GLU A 33 21.55 -11.32 0.02
N ALA A 34 20.84 -12.24 -0.65
CA ALA A 34 19.38 -12.30 -0.72
C ALA A 34 18.85 -13.50 0.07
N GLU A 35 17.92 -13.27 0.97
CA GLU A 35 17.09 -14.29 1.61
C GLU A 35 15.67 -14.18 1.07
N ILE A 36 15.09 -15.26 0.55
CA ILE A 36 13.72 -15.24 0.02
C ILE A 36 12.83 -16.05 0.96
N LEU A 37 11.87 -15.38 1.59
CA LEU A 37 10.87 -15.97 2.46
C LEU A 37 9.50 -15.89 1.76
N VAL A 38 8.87 -17.04 1.50
CA VAL A 38 7.46 -17.10 1.12
C VAL A 38 6.65 -17.43 2.37
N VAL A 39 5.85 -16.46 2.82
CA VAL A 39 4.96 -16.61 3.97
C VAL A 39 3.57 -16.94 3.47
N ASP A 40 3.19 -18.19 3.60
CA ASP A 40 1.86 -18.68 3.21
C ASP A 40 0.90 -18.61 4.39
N ASP A 41 -0.06 -17.71 4.27
CA ASP A 41 -1.10 -17.47 5.28
C ASP A 41 -2.27 -18.46 5.19
N GLY A 42 -1.95 -19.75 5.02
CA GLY A 42 -2.93 -20.83 5.09
C GLY A 42 -3.60 -21.15 3.76
N SER A 43 -2.88 -21.08 2.64
CA SER A 43 -3.42 -21.43 1.32
C SER A 43 -3.95 -22.85 1.27
N THR A 44 -5.00 -23.04 0.48
CA THR A 44 -5.67 -24.32 0.21
C THR A 44 -5.61 -24.72 -1.27
N ASP A 45 -5.00 -23.90 -2.10
CA ASP A 45 -4.72 -24.14 -3.51
C ASP A 45 -3.33 -24.80 -3.70
N ASP A 46 -2.82 -24.83 -4.92
CA ASP A 46 -1.52 -25.43 -5.27
C ASP A 46 -0.30 -24.54 -4.95
N THR A 47 -0.45 -23.47 -4.14
CA THR A 47 0.63 -22.54 -3.76
C THR A 47 1.84 -23.31 -3.19
N ARG A 48 1.62 -24.23 -2.26
CA ARG A 48 2.68 -25.00 -1.60
C ARG A 48 3.50 -25.82 -2.60
N GLU A 49 2.81 -26.55 -3.48
CA GLU A 49 3.43 -27.40 -4.50
C GLU A 49 4.26 -26.56 -5.50
N ARG A 50 3.80 -25.38 -5.81
CA ARG A 50 4.51 -24.45 -6.69
C ARG A 50 5.78 -23.92 -6.04
N VAL A 51 5.70 -23.45 -4.79
CA VAL A 51 6.88 -22.96 -4.07
C VAL A 51 7.92 -24.06 -3.87
N ALA A 52 7.50 -25.30 -3.63
CA ALA A 52 8.40 -26.44 -3.43
C ALA A 52 9.33 -26.71 -4.63
N LYS A 53 8.98 -26.29 -5.85
CA LYS A 53 9.82 -26.43 -7.05
C LYS A 53 11.14 -25.65 -6.98
N TYR A 54 11.18 -24.61 -6.17
CA TYR A 54 12.34 -23.73 -6.03
C TYR A 54 13.41 -24.27 -5.07
N GLY A 55 13.05 -25.33 -4.28
CA GLY A 55 13.99 -25.99 -3.35
C GLY A 55 14.59 -25.03 -2.34
N ASP A 56 15.88 -25.18 -2.09
CA ASP A 56 16.62 -24.40 -1.07
C ASP A 56 16.83 -22.91 -1.43
N ARG A 57 16.43 -22.50 -2.63
CA ARG A 57 16.53 -21.08 -3.04
C ARG A 57 15.46 -20.20 -2.37
N VAL A 58 14.38 -20.83 -1.87
CA VAL A 58 13.23 -20.15 -1.28
C VAL A 58 12.83 -20.86 0.01
N GLN A 59 12.79 -20.14 1.11
CA GLN A 59 12.29 -20.67 2.37
C GLN A 59 10.77 -20.53 2.43
N TYR A 60 10.05 -21.63 2.46
CA TYR A 60 8.59 -21.65 2.60
C TYR A 60 8.19 -21.71 4.07
N LEU A 61 7.40 -20.73 4.50
CA LEU A 61 6.90 -20.58 5.86
C LEU A 61 5.37 -20.63 5.82
N TYR A 62 4.80 -21.75 6.28
CA TYR A 62 3.36 -21.94 6.36
C TYR A 62 2.83 -21.58 7.75
N LYS A 63 1.68 -20.89 7.81
CA LYS A 63 0.93 -20.64 9.04
C LYS A 63 -0.58 -20.76 8.80
N GLN A 64 -1.35 -20.90 9.87
CA GLN A 64 -2.80 -20.82 9.77
C GLN A 64 -3.23 -19.41 9.36
N ASN A 65 -4.26 -19.30 8.51
CA ASN A 65 -4.75 -18.00 8.03
C ASN A 65 -5.08 -17.03 9.17
N GLY A 66 -4.53 -15.85 9.09
CA GLY A 66 -4.70 -14.75 10.05
C GLY A 66 -4.67 -13.37 9.38
N GLY A 67 -4.55 -13.32 8.05
CA GLY A 67 -4.48 -12.09 7.28
C GLY A 67 -3.08 -11.48 7.20
N GLN A 68 -2.98 -10.36 6.47
CA GLN A 68 -1.71 -9.73 6.10
C GLN A 68 -0.86 -9.33 7.32
N ALA A 69 -1.46 -8.75 8.36
CA ALA A 69 -0.70 -8.39 9.57
C ALA A 69 -0.07 -9.62 10.24
N SER A 70 -0.79 -10.73 10.29
CA SER A 70 -0.29 -11.99 10.84
C SER A 70 0.85 -12.58 10.00
N ALA A 71 0.74 -12.50 8.66
CA ALA A 71 1.80 -12.91 7.75
C ALA A 71 3.07 -12.03 7.92
N PHE A 72 2.91 -10.71 8.03
CA PHE A 72 4.03 -9.80 8.27
C PHE A 72 4.66 -9.99 9.65
N ASN A 73 3.88 -10.18 10.71
CA ASN A 73 4.41 -10.50 12.03
C ASN A 73 5.32 -11.72 11.97
N PHE A 74 4.88 -12.78 11.32
CA PHE A 74 5.63 -14.02 11.22
C PHE A 74 6.86 -13.87 10.31
N GLY A 75 6.69 -13.32 9.11
CA GLY A 75 7.77 -13.19 8.13
C GLY A 75 8.87 -12.22 8.57
N ILE A 76 8.52 -11.04 9.11
CA ILE A 76 9.50 -10.05 9.60
C ILE A 76 10.27 -10.61 10.81
N ALA A 77 9.62 -11.38 11.69
CA ALA A 77 10.29 -12.03 12.81
C ALA A 77 11.30 -13.10 12.35
N CYS A 78 11.05 -13.79 11.23
CA CYS A 78 11.96 -14.78 10.63
C CYS A 78 13.07 -14.15 9.77
N ALA A 79 12.92 -12.91 9.34
CA ALA A 79 13.84 -12.20 8.45
C ALA A 79 15.22 -12.02 9.08
N LYS A 80 16.30 -12.29 8.33
CA LYS A 80 17.70 -12.16 8.77
C LYS A 80 18.42 -10.99 8.11
N GLY A 81 17.94 -10.52 6.94
CA GLY A 81 18.52 -9.39 6.23
C GLY A 81 18.47 -8.08 7.02
N GLU A 82 19.37 -7.16 6.72
CA GLU A 82 19.34 -5.80 7.28
C GLU A 82 18.15 -5.00 6.74
N ILE A 83 17.70 -5.35 5.53
CA ILE A 83 16.57 -4.77 4.82
C ILE A 83 15.50 -5.85 4.68
N VAL A 84 14.24 -5.48 4.89
CA VAL A 84 13.07 -6.32 4.58
C VAL A 84 12.32 -5.65 3.43
N ALA A 85 12.31 -6.29 2.28
CA ALA A 85 11.59 -5.83 1.09
C ALA A 85 10.33 -6.68 0.89
N LEU A 86 9.18 -6.04 0.80
CA LEU A 86 7.88 -6.71 0.69
C LEU A 86 7.50 -6.94 -0.77
N LEU A 87 6.81 -8.06 -1.02
CA LEU A 87 6.24 -8.40 -2.34
C LEU A 87 4.94 -9.18 -2.14
N ASP A 88 3.82 -8.65 -2.62
CA ASP A 88 2.57 -9.40 -2.71
C ASP A 88 2.70 -10.49 -3.79
N ALA A 89 2.22 -11.71 -3.53
CA ALA A 89 2.37 -12.85 -4.43
C ALA A 89 1.68 -12.68 -5.79
N ASP A 90 0.73 -11.75 -5.90
CA ASP A 90 0.05 -11.41 -7.16
C ASP A 90 0.75 -10.32 -7.97
N ASP A 91 1.90 -9.79 -7.49
CA ASP A 91 2.73 -8.80 -8.16
C ASP A 91 4.06 -9.41 -8.65
N TYR A 92 4.89 -8.60 -9.32
CA TYR A 92 6.26 -8.97 -9.66
C TYR A 92 7.19 -7.74 -9.73
N TRP A 93 8.49 -7.98 -9.53
CA TRP A 93 9.49 -6.94 -9.59
C TRP A 93 10.12 -6.79 -10.97
N LEU A 94 10.46 -5.57 -11.32
CA LEU A 94 11.23 -5.27 -12.52
C LEU A 94 12.73 -5.41 -12.23
N PRO A 95 13.56 -5.64 -13.27
CA PRO A 95 15.01 -5.76 -13.13
C PRO A 95 15.66 -4.57 -12.44
N GLY A 96 16.68 -4.84 -11.62
CA GLY A 96 17.47 -3.82 -10.94
C GLY A 96 16.87 -3.31 -9.61
N LYS A 97 15.70 -3.79 -9.19
CA LYS A 97 15.09 -3.33 -7.94
C LYS A 97 15.99 -3.55 -6.73
N LEU A 98 16.55 -4.74 -6.54
CA LEU A 98 17.35 -5.05 -5.35
C LEU A 98 18.60 -4.16 -5.28
N ASN A 99 19.29 -3.95 -6.39
CA ASN A 99 20.45 -3.06 -6.45
C ASN A 99 20.08 -1.62 -6.08
N ARG A 100 18.99 -1.10 -6.66
CA ARG A 100 18.53 0.27 -6.40
C ARG A 100 18.13 0.50 -4.94
N VAL A 101 17.46 -0.49 -4.34
CA VAL A 101 17.06 -0.45 -2.92
C VAL A 101 18.28 -0.55 -2.00
N ALA A 102 19.19 -1.50 -2.26
CA ALA A 102 20.42 -1.67 -1.47
C ALA A 102 21.31 -0.41 -1.52
N GLU A 103 21.55 0.15 -2.71
CA GLU A 103 22.28 1.41 -2.87
C GLU A 103 21.61 2.57 -2.10
N ALA A 104 20.29 2.66 -2.12
CA ALA A 104 19.54 3.71 -1.42
C ALA A 104 19.81 3.66 0.09
N PHE A 105 19.73 2.48 0.70
CA PHE A 105 20.03 2.29 2.12
C PHE A 105 21.53 2.48 2.46
N GLN A 106 22.44 2.13 1.54
CA GLN A 106 23.87 2.36 1.74
C GLN A 106 24.24 3.85 1.68
N ARG A 107 23.66 4.60 0.73
CA ARG A 107 23.92 6.05 0.60
C ARG A 107 23.35 6.87 1.73
N GLN A 108 22.26 6.40 2.35
CA GLN A 108 21.59 7.05 3.47
C GLN A 108 21.33 6.05 4.61
N PRO A 109 22.34 5.78 5.45
CA PRO A 109 22.25 4.73 6.48
C PRO A 109 21.13 4.93 7.53
N ASP A 110 20.71 6.18 7.74
CA ASP A 110 19.63 6.50 8.69
C ASP A 110 18.23 6.27 8.11
N THR A 111 18.11 5.94 6.82
CA THR A 111 16.81 5.71 6.17
C THR A 111 16.09 4.51 6.77
N GLY A 112 14.81 4.71 7.12
CA GLY A 112 13.93 3.66 7.67
C GLY A 112 13.09 2.97 6.62
N LEU A 113 12.71 3.69 5.56
CA LEU A 113 11.86 3.22 4.47
C LEU A 113 12.40 3.71 3.13
N VAL A 114 12.62 2.79 2.22
CA VAL A 114 12.80 3.07 0.80
C VAL A 114 11.55 2.59 0.06
N TYR A 115 11.00 3.44 -0.80
CA TYR A 115 9.87 3.09 -1.63
C TYR A 115 10.07 3.61 -3.06
N HIS A 116 9.34 3.04 -4.03
CA HIS A 116 9.56 3.36 -5.43
C HIS A 116 8.26 3.42 -6.23
N ARG A 117 8.33 3.99 -7.44
CA ARG A 117 7.24 3.97 -8.41
C ARG A 117 6.94 2.53 -8.85
N PHE A 118 5.71 2.29 -9.29
CA PHE A 118 5.27 1.03 -9.86
C PHE A 118 4.50 1.25 -11.16
N GLN A 119 4.34 0.20 -11.93
CA GLN A 119 3.44 0.14 -13.06
C GLN A 119 2.20 -0.66 -12.69
N GLU A 120 1.06 -0.35 -13.29
CA GLU A 120 -0.18 -1.10 -13.15
C GLU A 120 -0.40 -1.92 -14.42
N LEU A 121 -0.55 -3.24 -14.27
CA LEU A 121 -0.91 -4.17 -15.34
C LEU A 121 -2.36 -4.60 -15.17
N ARG A 122 -3.21 -4.22 -16.08
CA ARG A 122 -4.59 -4.71 -16.14
C ARG A 122 -4.65 -6.06 -16.83
N MET A 123 -4.96 -7.11 -16.08
CA MET A 123 -5.00 -8.48 -16.59
C MET A 123 -6.13 -8.74 -17.60
N ASP A 124 -7.21 -7.95 -17.54
CA ASP A 124 -8.36 -8.05 -18.45
C ASP A 124 -8.06 -7.50 -19.87
N THR A 125 -7.17 -6.52 -19.99
CA THR A 125 -6.86 -5.85 -21.27
C THR A 125 -5.39 -6.00 -21.68
N GLY A 126 -4.51 -6.45 -20.78
CA GLY A 126 -3.07 -6.43 -20.98
C GLY A 126 -2.44 -5.02 -20.97
N ALA A 127 -3.22 -3.98 -20.64
CA ALA A 127 -2.72 -2.62 -20.64
C ALA A 127 -1.78 -2.38 -19.43
N ILE A 128 -0.64 -1.75 -19.71
CA ILE A 128 0.32 -1.30 -18.69
C ILE A 128 0.29 0.22 -18.66
N GLN A 129 0.23 0.80 -17.47
CA GLN A 129 0.30 2.24 -17.24
C GLN A 129 1.16 2.55 -16.01
N ASP A 130 1.71 3.75 -15.93
CA ASP A 130 2.39 4.18 -14.72
C ASP A 130 1.40 4.38 -13.58
N GLY A 131 1.70 3.82 -12.43
CA GLY A 131 0.95 4.03 -11.19
C GLY A 131 1.15 5.46 -10.67
N GLY A 132 0.20 5.91 -9.85
CA GLY A 132 0.32 7.20 -9.17
C GLY A 132 1.52 7.19 -8.22
N PHE A 133 2.41 8.18 -8.34
CA PHE A 133 3.59 8.29 -7.48
C PHE A 133 3.84 9.72 -7.04
N ASN A 134 4.18 9.89 -5.77
CA ASN A 134 4.60 11.17 -5.23
C ASN A 134 5.90 10.97 -4.44
N ALA A 135 7.01 11.43 -5.03
CA ALA A 135 8.33 11.28 -4.45
C ALA A 135 8.52 12.25 -3.27
N VAL A 136 8.62 11.69 -2.07
CA VAL A 136 9.00 12.44 -0.86
C VAL A 136 10.19 11.75 -0.21
N SER A 137 11.25 12.50 0.05
CA SER A 137 12.47 11.98 0.68
C SER A 137 12.91 12.84 1.86
N GLY A 138 13.70 12.25 2.74
CA GLY A 138 14.24 12.88 3.94
C GLY A 138 13.34 12.73 5.17
N ASN A 139 13.53 13.60 6.15
CA ASN A 139 12.63 13.71 7.29
C ASN A 139 11.32 14.32 6.82
N VAL A 140 10.28 13.51 6.80
CA VAL A 140 8.98 13.96 6.31
C VAL A 140 8.33 14.85 7.35
N PRO A 141 8.12 16.16 7.08
CA PRO A 141 7.37 17.02 7.99
C PRO A 141 5.98 16.47 8.27
N ALA A 142 5.46 16.72 9.44
CA ALA A 142 4.18 16.13 9.88
C ALA A 142 3.01 16.46 8.94
N ASP A 143 3.00 17.65 8.34
CA ASP A 143 2.03 18.06 7.35
C ASP A 143 2.13 17.28 6.03
N LYS A 144 3.31 16.73 5.70
CA LYS A 144 3.57 15.89 4.53
C LYS A 144 3.51 14.39 4.83
N ARG A 145 3.58 13.96 6.08
CA ARG A 145 3.56 12.53 6.47
C ARG A 145 2.35 11.76 5.95
N SER A 146 1.22 12.43 5.84
CA SER A 146 0.00 11.84 5.29
C SER A 146 0.01 11.66 3.76
N ILE A 147 0.91 12.35 3.04
CA ILE A 147 1.05 12.20 1.59
C ILE A 147 1.59 10.82 1.23
N LEU A 148 2.55 10.32 2.01
CA LEU A 148 3.13 9.00 1.83
C LEU A 148 2.07 7.89 1.83
N LEU A 149 0.98 8.08 2.55
CA LEU A 149 -0.10 7.09 2.66
C LEU A 149 -1.02 7.04 1.44
N TYR A 150 -1.18 8.17 0.76
CA TYR A 150 -2.14 8.28 -0.35
C TYR A 150 -1.51 8.08 -1.73
N THR A 151 -0.21 8.22 -1.82
CA THR A 151 0.51 8.30 -3.08
C THR A 151 1.68 7.34 -3.16
N ALA A 152 1.97 6.73 -2.04
CA ALA A 152 3.06 5.81 -1.96
C ALA A 152 2.56 4.40 -2.24
N CYS A 153 3.11 3.74 -2.88
CA CYS A 153 3.50 2.36 -2.91
C CYS A 153 2.43 1.37 -2.48
N GLN A 154 2.16 0.53 -3.38
CA GLN A 154 1.71 -0.82 -3.13
C GLN A 154 2.74 -1.55 -2.25
N THR A 155 2.32 -2.54 -1.48
CA THR A 155 3.17 -3.42 -0.66
C THR A 155 4.47 -3.78 -1.37
N SER A 156 4.36 -4.19 -2.63
CA SER A 156 5.46 -4.63 -3.48
C SER A 156 6.50 -3.55 -3.79
N GLY A 157 6.23 -2.30 -3.43
CA GLY A 157 7.14 -1.17 -3.55
C GLY A 157 7.89 -0.82 -2.27
N LEU A 158 7.54 -1.41 -1.12
CA LEU A 158 8.08 -1.03 0.18
C LEU A 158 9.30 -1.86 0.58
N SER A 159 10.31 -1.20 1.13
CA SER A 159 11.51 -1.84 1.69
C SER A 159 11.89 -1.12 2.97
N PHE A 160 12.02 -1.84 4.07
CA PHE A 160 12.22 -1.31 5.40
C PHE A 160 13.59 -1.68 5.96
N ARG A 161 14.20 -0.79 6.76
CA ARG A 161 15.30 -1.18 7.63
C ARG A 161 14.77 -2.09 8.74
N ARG A 162 15.26 -3.35 8.77
CA ARG A 162 14.75 -4.37 9.69
C ARG A 162 14.80 -3.93 11.16
N SER A 163 15.89 -3.31 11.61
CA SER A 163 16.03 -2.83 13.00
C SER A 163 15.02 -1.77 13.42
N LEU A 164 14.35 -1.13 12.46
CA LEU A 164 13.31 -0.15 12.71
C LEU A 164 11.91 -0.73 12.55
N VAL A 165 11.65 -1.50 11.49
CA VAL A 165 10.32 -2.10 11.29
C VAL A 165 9.96 -3.10 12.38
N THR A 166 10.95 -3.80 12.97
CA THR A 166 10.72 -4.69 14.11
C THR A 166 10.24 -3.96 15.38
N LYS A 167 10.48 -2.65 15.50
CA LYS A 167 9.94 -1.83 16.62
C LYS A 167 8.44 -1.54 16.47
N LEU A 168 7.88 -1.81 15.30
CA LEU A 168 6.45 -1.64 15.03
C LEU A 168 5.66 -2.93 15.28
N LEU A 169 6.35 -4.04 15.57
CA LEU A 169 5.74 -5.35 15.80
C LEU A 169 5.45 -5.59 17.32
N PRO A 170 4.49 -6.45 17.66
CA PRO A 170 3.59 -7.11 16.70
C PRO A 170 2.49 -6.18 16.19
N LEU A 171 2.11 -6.33 14.92
CA LEU A 171 0.93 -5.71 14.37
C LEU A 171 -0.33 -6.39 14.92
N ASN A 172 -1.40 -5.65 15.07
CA ASN A 172 -2.70 -6.20 15.46
C ASN A 172 -3.27 -7.07 14.32
N GLU A 173 -3.44 -8.36 14.58
CA GLU A 173 -3.88 -9.34 13.57
C GLU A 173 -5.36 -9.17 13.14
N ALA A 174 -6.11 -8.29 13.77
CA ALA A 174 -7.40 -7.84 13.25
C ALA A 174 -7.27 -7.07 11.91
N MET A 175 -6.05 -6.59 11.57
CA MET A 175 -5.75 -6.02 10.25
C MET A 175 -5.50 -7.13 9.23
N THR A 176 -6.57 -7.66 8.65
CA THR A 176 -6.46 -8.72 7.63
C THR A 176 -5.98 -8.23 6.27
N ILE A 177 -6.01 -6.92 6.04
CA ILE A 177 -5.53 -6.19 4.85
C ILE A 177 -4.88 -4.88 5.28
N GLN A 178 -4.13 -4.20 4.40
CA GLN A 178 -3.53 -2.86 4.63
C GLN A 178 -2.56 -2.76 5.83
N ALA A 179 -1.96 -3.86 6.24
CA ALA A 179 -0.95 -3.86 7.30
C ALA A 179 0.32 -3.10 6.90
N ASP A 180 0.67 -3.12 5.62
CA ASP A 180 1.71 -2.33 4.96
C ASP A 180 1.50 -0.83 5.15
N GLY A 181 0.25 -0.38 5.05
CA GLY A 181 -0.13 1.01 5.27
C GLY A 181 0.20 1.50 6.69
N LEU A 182 -0.05 0.69 7.73
CA LEU A 182 0.32 1.04 9.11
C LEU A 182 1.84 1.07 9.28
N LEU A 183 2.58 0.09 8.72
CA LEU A 183 4.05 0.09 8.77
C LEU A 183 4.63 1.34 8.12
N ALA A 184 4.17 1.69 6.92
CA ALA A 184 4.60 2.90 6.22
C ALA A 184 4.22 4.19 6.96
N ALA A 185 3.05 4.20 7.62
CA ALA A 185 2.59 5.35 8.41
C ALA A 185 3.44 5.61 9.65
N LEU A 186 3.86 4.56 10.34
CA LEU A 186 4.57 4.68 11.61
C LEU A 186 6.08 4.80 11.46
N ILE A 187 6.68 4.17 10.45
CA ILE A 187 8.13 4.21 10.24
C ILE A 187 8.66 5.63 10.05
N ILE A 188 7.88 6.53 9.47
CA ILE A 188 8.23 7.94 9.24
C ILE A 188 8.42 8.74 10.54
N PHE A 189 7.94 8.25 11.66
CA PHE A 189 8.19 8.82 12.98
C PHE A 189 9.54 8.35 13.58
N LEU A 190 10.09 7.27 13.05
CA LEU A 190 11.33 6.68 13.54
C LEU A 190 12.55 7.11 12.73
N ALA A 191 12.39 7.37 11.42
CA ALA A 191 13.53 7.60 10.53
C ALA A 191 13.11 8.35 9.24
N PRO A 192 14.09 8.92 8.52
CA PRO A 192 13.88 9.45 7.18
C PRO A 192 13.38 8.37 6.22
N VAL A 193 12.73 8.81 5.13
CA VAL A 193 12.32 7.96 4.03
C VAL A 193 13.00 8.36 2.74
N LEU A 194 13.09 7.46 1.78
CA LEU A 194 13.67 7.73 0.47
C LEU A 194 12.76 7.19 -0.64
N ALA A 195 12.41 8.06 -1.56
CA ALA A 195 11.66 7.73 -2.77
C ALA A 195 12.60 7.49 -3.95
N ILE A 196 12.39 6.42 -4.69
CA ILE A 196 13.05 6.13 -5.97
C ILE A 196 12.03 6.37 -7.08
N ASP A 197 12.31 7.29 -7.98
CA ASP A 197 11.39 7.68 -9.07
C ASP A 197 11.51 6.78 -10.32
N ASP A 198 11.94 5.53 -10.13
CA ASP A 198 11.96 4.52 -11.16
C ASP A 198 10.83 3.50 -10.90
N PRO A 199 10.13 3.02 -11.93
CA PRO A 199 9.19 1.92 -11.77
C PRO A 199 9.99 0.61 -11.58
N LEU A 200 9.90 0.02 -10.40
CA LEU A 200 10.67 -1.17 -10.02
C LEU A 200 9.76 -2.37 -9.64
N ALA A 201 8.45 -2.21 -9.75
CA ALA A 201 7.47 -3.28 -9.58
C ALA A 201 6.29 -3.10 -10.53
N VAL A 202 5.56 -4.18 -10.77
CA VAL A 202 4.31 -4.19 -11.50
C VAL A 202 3.21 -4.69 -10.57
N TYR A 203 2.22 -3.83 -10.33
CA TYR A 203 1.00 -4.15 -9.63
C TYR A 203 -0.02 -4.75 -10.61
N ARG A 204 -0.48 -5.97 -10.34
CA ARG A 204 -1.47 -6.62 -11.20
C ARG A 204 -2.89 -6.35 -10.74
N ILE A 205 -3.74 -5.91 -11.68
CA ILE A 205 -5.17 -5.69 -11.46
C ILE A 205 -5.93 -6.85 -12.13
N HIS A 206 -6.43 -7.82 -11.33
CA HIS A 206 -7.03 -9.06 -11.81
C HIS A 206 -8.45 -9.34 -11.26
N GLY A 207 -9.07 -8.35 -10.64
CA GLY A 207 -10.45 -8.44 -10.14
C GLY A 207 -10.63 -9.24 -8.83
N LYS A 208 -9.58 -9.95 -8.36
CA LYS A 208 -9.54 -10.62 -7.05
C LYS A 208 -8.65 -9.88 -6.05
N ASN A 209 -8.03 -8.75 -6.44
CA ASN A 209 -7.25 -7.92 -5.54
C ASN A 209 -8.07 -7.54 -4.31
N LEU A 210 -7.43 -7.54 -3.14
CA LEU A 210 -8.11 -7.22 -1.88
C LEU A 210 -8.47 -5.73 -1.79
N TYR A 211 -7.67 -4.87 -2.40
CA TYR A 211 -7.81 -3.41 -2.31
C TYR A 211 -8.40 -2.77 -3.57
N PHE A 212 -7.91 -3.11 -4.77
CA PHE A 212 -8.29 -2.44 -6.02
C PHE A 212 -9.51 -3.09 -6.67
N HIS A 213 -10.51 -2.29 -7.05
CA HIS A 213 -11.71 -2.76 -7.75
C HIS A 213 -11.99 -1.96 -9.01
N SER A 214 -12.16 -2.67 -10.12
CA SER A 214 -12.74 -2.16 -11.35
C SER A 214 -14.22 -2.52 -11.40
N GLY A 215 -15.11 -1.60 -10.97
CA GLY A 215 -16.55 -1.75 -11.19
C GLY A 215 -17.47 -1.18 -10.10
N PRO A 216 -18.73 -0.89 -10.45
CA PRO A 216 -19.69 -0.18 -9.60
C PRO A 216 -20.32 -1.03 -8.48
N SER A 217 -20.11 -2.31 -8.43
CA SER A 217 -20.53 -3.16 -7.32
C SER A 217 -19.32 -3.47 -6.44
N ALA A 218 -18.86 -2.48 -5.69
CA ALA A 218 -18.02 -2.77 -4.55
C ALA A 218 -18.76 -3.82 -3.71
N ASP A 219 -18.16 -5.01 -3.63
CA ASP A 219 -18.65 -6.04 -2.75
C ASP A 219 -18.74 -5.44 -1.35
N LYS A 220 -19.96 -5.30 -0.83
CA LYS A 220 -20.21 -4.66 0.47
C LYS A 220 -19.42 -5.32 1.58
N GLU A 221 -19.15 -6.61 1.47
CA GLU A 221 -18.37 -7.35 2.44
C GLU A 221 -16.91 -6.89 2.44
N ARG A 222 -16.31 -6.70 1.26
CA ARG A 222 -14.94 -6.17 1.15
C ARG A 222 -14.84 -4.74 1.66
N GLN A 223 -15.82 -3.90 1.36
CA GLN A 223 -15.86 -2.54 1.87
C GLN A 223 -16.02 -2.51 3.39
N ALA A 224 -16.88 -3.36 3.96
CA ALA A 224 -17.01 -3.52 5.40
C ALA A 224 -15.70 -3.97 6.05
N ARG A 225 -14.95 -4.89 5.40
CA ARG A 225 -13.62 -5.34 5.86
C ARG A 225 -12.61 -4.19 5.85
N ARG A 226 -12.58 -3.37 4.80
CA ARG A 226 -11.70 -2.18 4.72
C ARG A 226 -12.01 -1.19 5.83
N ILE A 227 -13.27 -0.89 6.08
CA ILE A 227 -13.71 -0.01 7.17
C ILE A 227 -13.26 -0.57 8.53
N ALA A 228 -13.48 -1.86 8.77
CA ALA A 228 -13.04 -2.51 9.99
C ALA A 228 -11.53 -2.42 10.19
N THR A 229 -10.75 -2.66 9.13
CA THR A 229 -9.29 -2.54 9.16
C THR A 229 -8.83 -1.10 9.42
N LEU A 230 -9.42 -0.11 8.74
CA LEU A 230 -9.07 1.31 8.96
C LEU A 230 -9.34 1.77 10.40
N LYS A 231 -10.41 1.24 11.02
CA LYS A 231 -10.67 1.50 12.44
C LYS A 231 -9.57 0.97 13.33
N VAL A 232 -9.15 -0.28 13.10
CA VAL A 232 -8.03 -0.89 13.83
C VAL A 232 -6.73 -0.11 13.61
N ILE A 233 -6.44 0.31 12.37
CA ILE A 233 -5.27 1.14 12.05
C ILE A 233 -5.27 2.44 12.84
N LEU A 234 -6.40 3.14 12.94
CA LEU A 234 -6.52 4.37 13.73
C LEU A 234 -6.25 4.13 15.22
N GLU A 235 -6.82 3.07 15.78
CA GLU A 235 -6.63 2.70 17.19
C GLU A 235 -5.17 2.33 17.48
N GLU A 236 -4.56 1.48 16.66
CA GLU A 236 -3.16 1.05 16.84
C GLU A 236 -2.16 2.19 16.59
N MET A 237 -2.44 3.08 15.64
CA MET A 237 -1.63 4.27 15.41
C MET A 237 -1.63 5.20 16.63
N ASP A 238 -2.80 5.49 17.21
CA ASP A 238 -2.93 6.32 18.41
C ASP A 238 -2.20 5.69 19.62
N LYS A 239 -2.39 4.39 19.81
CA LYS A 239 -1.75 3.63 20.85
C LYS A 239 -0.23 3.64 20.71
N TRP A 240 0.29 3.38 19.50
CA TRP A 240 1.72 3.38 19.24
C TRP A 240 2.34 4.77 19.44
N LEU A 241 1.71 5.83 18.92
CA LEU A 241 2.17 7.21 19.10
C LEU A 241 2.26 7.58 20.59
N ALA A 242 1.22 7.28 21.38
CA ALA A 242 1.21 7.55 22.82
C ALA A 242 2.29 6.77 23.57
N GLN A 243 2.46 5.49 23.27
CA GLN A 243 3.48 4.63 23.88
C GLN A 243 4.92 5.06 23.57
N ASN A 244 5.15 5.72 22.43
CA ASN A 244 6.45 6.23 22.00
C ASN A 244 6.66 7.72 22.34
N GLY A 245 5.84 8.28 23.24
CA GLY A 245 6.02 9.62 23.80
C GLY A 245 5.57 10.78 22.90
N PHE A 246 4.79 10.50 21.86
CA PHE A 246 4.19 11.56 21.06
C PHE A 246 2.96 12.14 21.75
N ASP A 247 2.91 13.45 21.86
CA ASP A 247 1.75 14.16 22.37
C ASP A 247 0.67 14.24 21.28
N LEU A 248 -0.42 13.48 21.47
CA LEU A 248 -1.53 13.40 20.51
C LEU A 248 -2.29 14.73 20.35
N SER A 249 -2.07 15.72 21.21
CA SER A 249 -2.67 17.06 21.12
C SER A 249 -1.88 18.01 20.22
N GLN A 250 -0.67 17.68 19.83
CA GLN A 250 0.15 18.52 18.96
C GLN A 250 -0.51 18.69 17.59
N PRO A 251 -0.53 19.93 17.04
CA PRO A 251 -1.21 20.22 15.78
C PRO A 251 -0.79 19.33 14.61
N GLU A 252 0.48 18.95 14.57
CA GLU A 252 1.05 18.09 13.54
C GLU A 252 0.54 16.65 13.63
N ILE A 253 0.47 16.10 14.85
CA ILE A 253 -0.08 14.77 15.10
C ILE A 253 -1.58 14.75 14.82
N LEU A 254 -2.29 15.80 15.25
CA LEU A 254 -3.71 15.95 14.94
C LEU A 254 -3.97 16.02 13.43
N ALA A 255 -3.14 16.75 12.67
CA ALA A 255 -3.27 16.83 11.22
C ALA A 255 -3.02 15.46 10.57
N PHE A 256 -2.02 14.71 11.02
CA PHE A 256 -1.74 13.35 10.56
C PHE A 256 -2.93 12.40 10.85
N ARG A 257 -3.40 12.36 12.09
CA ARG A 257 -4.54 11.54 12.52
C ARG A 257 -5.82 11.90 11.75
N ARG A 258 -6.08 13.21 11.57
CA ARG A 258 -7.26 13.71 10.86
C ARG A 258 -7.38 13.18 9.45
N ARG A 259 -6.29 12.95 8.75
CA ARG A 259 -6.32 12.44 7.37
C ARG A 259 -6.68 10.95 7.32
N TRP A 260 -6.17 10.15 8.25
CA TRP A 260 -6.60 8.76 8.40
C TRP A 260 -8.08 8.66 8.79
N GLN A 261 -8.51 9.55 9.68
CA GLN A 261 -9.92 9.66 10.03
C GLN A 261 -10.80 10.02 8.83
N LEU A 262 -10.36 10.93 7.97
CA LEU A 262 -11.08 11.28 6.74
C LEU A 262 -11.14 10.12 5.74
N LEU A 263 -10.09 9.31 5.65
CA LEU A 263 -10.11 8.10 4.85
C LEU A 263 -11.16 7.10 5.36
N TYR A 264 -11.15 6.84 6.66
CA TYR A 264 -12.13 5.99 7.32
C TYR A 264 -13.57 6.50 7.08
N GLU A 265 -13.84 7.78 7.34
CA GLU A 265 -15.14 8.41 7.13
C GLU A 265 -15.59 8.31 5.66
N THR A 266 -14.66 8.45 4.71
CA THR A 266 -14.97 8.33 3.27
C THR A 266 -15.44 6.92 2.93
N GLU A 267 -14.74 5.88 3.39
CA GLU A 267 -15.14 4.49 3.17
C GLU A 267 -16.47 4.16 3.83
N GLU A 268 -16.70 4.65 5.05
CA GLU A 268 -17.96 4.48 5.77
C GLU A 268 -19.13 5.14 5.03
N PHE A 269 -18.93 6.35 4.51
CA PHE A 269 -19.96 7.07 3.73
C PHE A 269 -20.25 6.42 2.37
N LEU A 270 -19.27 5.72 1.79
CA LEU A 270 -19.49 4.94 0.57
C LEU A 270 -20.38 3.71 0.85
N LEU A 271 -20.28 3.12 2.03
CA LEU A 271 -21.12 1.99 2.44
C LEU A 271 -22.52 2.43 2.94
N GLN A 272 -22.55 3.51 3.73
CA GLN A 272 -23.75 4.08 4.32
C GLN A 272 -23.81 5.59 4.07
N PRO A 273 -24.36 6.00 2.91
CA PRO A 273 -24.36 7.41 2.53
C PRO A 273 -25.09 8.29 3.55
N PRO A 274 -24.44 9.33 4.08
CA PRO A 274 -25.07 10.30 4.97
C PRO A 274 -26.00 11.24 4.19
N GLY A 275 -26.72 12.10 4.90
CA GLY A 275 -27.48 13.17 4.27
C GLY A 275 -26.60 14.06 3.37
N ARG A 276 -27.20 14.64 2.32
CA ARG A 276 -26.49 15.43 1.28
C ARG A 276 -25.57 16.52 1.85
N PHE A 277 -26.04 17.23 2.87
CA PHE A 277 -25.27 18.30 3.50
C PHE A 277 -24.04 17.76 4.23
N THR A 278 -24.20 16.68 4.99
CA THR A 278 -23.10 16.03 5.72
C THR A 278 -22.02 15.52 4.77
N PHE A 279 -22.43 14.91 3.65
CA PHE A 279 -21.50 14.41 2.65
C PHE A 279 -20.74 15.55 1.94
N CYS A 280 -21.43 16.63 1.55
CA CYS A 280 -20.81 17.82 1.00
C CYS A 280 -19.75 18.43 1.96
N LEU A 281 -20.12 18.56 3.23
CA LEU A 281 -19.22 19.10 4.26
C LEU A 281 -17.98 18.19 4.46
N HIS A 282 -18.17 16.87 4.39
CA HIS A 282 -17.08 15.91 4.45
C HIS A 282 -16.12 16.09 3.26
N LEU A 283 -16.63 16.18 2.03
CA LEU A 283 -15.80 16.39 0.83
C LEU A 283 -15.01 17.72 0.91
N LEU A 284 -15.63 18.79 1.41
CA LEU A 284 -14.95 20.07 1.62
C LEU A 284 -13.85 19.96 2.69
N ARG A 285 -14.11 19.26 3.80
CA ARG A 285 -13.10 18.98 4.84
C ARG A 285 -11.94 18.14 4.30
N ALA A 286 -12.24 17.10 3.54
CA ALA A 286 -11.22 16.27 2.89
C ALA A 286 -10.37 17.11 1.93
N MET A 287 -10.97 17.96 1.13
CA MET A 287 -10.27 18.88 0.23
C MET A 287 -9.32 19.82 0.99
N ILE A 288 -9.75 20.46 2.07
CA ILE A 288 -8.94 21.37 2.87
C ILE A 288 -7.76 20.63 3.52
N ASN A 289 -8.00 19.46 4.10
CA ASN A 289 -6.96 18.71 4.80
C ASN A 289 -5.96 17.99 3.88
N MET A 290 -6.35 17.72 2.62
CA MET A 290 -5.49 17.08 1.61
C MET A 290 -4.86 18.10 0.65
N ASN A 291 -5.18 19.37 0.78
CA ASN A 291 -4.83 20.45 -0.15
C ASN A 291 -3.32 20.58 -0.44
N PRO A 292 -2.38 20.45 0.51
CA PRO A 292 -0.97 20.60 0.20
C PRO A 292 -0.42 19.59 -0.82
N CYS A 293 -1.18 18.52 -1.10
CA CYS A 293 -0.75 17.35 -1.83
C CYS A 293 -1.41 17.16 -3.19
N LEU A 294 -2.51 17.89 -3.43
CA LEU A 294 -3.30 17.74 -4.65
C LEU A 294 -2.98 18.88 -5.63
N ASN A 295 -2.82 18.54 -6.91
CA ASN A 295 -2.70 19.56 -7.93
C ASN A 295 -4.04 20.32 -8.07
N PHE A 296 -3.96 21.56 -8.58
CA PHE A 296 -5.10 22.48 -8.72
C PHE A 296 -6.31 21.86 -9.45
N LYS A 297 -6.06 21.02 -10.46
CA LYS A 297 -7.11 20.34 -11.23
C LYS A 297 -7.91 19.37 -10.37
N ILE A 298 -7.24 18.60 -9.51
CA ILE A 298 -7.89 17.66 -8.58
C ILE A 298 -8.71 18.44 -7.53
N GLN A 299 -8.19 19.55 -7.05
CA GLN A 299 -8.88 20.41 -6.08
C GLN A 299 -10.20 20.96 -6.65
N ILE A 300 -10.17 21.52 -7.86
CA ILE A 300 -11.38 22.00 -8.55
C ILE A 300 -12.37 20.85 -8.77
N THR A 301 -11.89 19.70 -9.19
CA THR A 301 -12.78 18.56 -9.42
C THR A 301 -13.47 18.11 -8.13
N ASN A 302 -12.75 18.07 -7.02
CA ASN A 302 -13.32 17.71 -5.72
C ASN A 302 -14.34 18.76 -5.25
N LEU A 303 -14.09 20.05 -5.53
CA LEU A 303 -15.04 21.11 -5.26
C LEU A 303 -16.33 20.95 -6.07
N LEU A 304 -16.23 20.70 -7.36
CA LEU A 304 -17.37 20.46 -8.25
C LEU A 304 -18.17 19.23 -7.82
N ASN A 305 -17.48 18.17 -7.40
CA ASN A 305 -18.12 16.96 -6.86
C ASN A 305 -18.84 17.24 -5.55
N ALA A 306 -18.27 18.08 -4.67
CA ALA A 306 -18.92 18.48 -3.42
C ALA A 306 -20.24 19.25 -3.69
N PHE A 307 -20.21 20.21 -4.60
CA PHE A 307 -21.41 20.92 -5.01
C PHE A 307 -22.43 20.03 -5.74
N GLY A 308 -21.97 19.16 -6.63
CA GLY A 308 -22.82 18.18 -7.31
C GLY A 308 -23.53 17.23 -6.33
N SER A 309 -22.81 16.74 -5.32
CA SER A 309 -23.39 15.87 -4.30
C SER A 309 -24.41 16.59 -3.41
N LEU A 310 -24.21 17.88 -3.16
CA LEU A 310 -25.18 18.70 -2.44
C LEU A 310 -26.49 18.87 -3.23
N LEU A 311 -26.39 19.16 -4.53
CA LEU A 311 -27.54 19.43 -5.39
C LEU A 311 -28.30 18.14 -5.78
N PHE A 312 -27.58 17.10 -6.16
CA PHE A 312 -28.12 15.89 -6.81
C PHE A 312 -28.06 14.63 -5.92
N GLY A 313 -27.39 14.70 -4.78
CA GLY A 313 -27.25 13.59 -3.83
C GLY A 313 -26.09 12.65 -4.14
N PHE A 314 -25.88 11.68 -3.23
CA PHE A 314 -24.77 10.73 -3.27
C PHE A 314 -24.77 9.83 -4.52
N GLU A 315 -25.94 9.38 -4.99
CA GLU A 315 -26.04 8.54 -6.18
C GLU A 315 -25.49 9.23 -7.44
N HIS A 316 -25.70 10.55 -7.53
CA HIS A 316 -25.12 11.34 -8.62
C HIS A 316 -23.60 11.44 -8.52
N TYR A 317 -23.09 11.62 -7.32
CA TYR A 317 -21.65 11.64 -7.06
C TYR A 317 -21.01 10.30 -7.44
N SER A 318 -21.56 9.17 -7.00
CA SER A 318 -21.04 7.84 -7.30
C SER A 318 -21.01 7.56 -8.82
N ARG A 319 -22.06 7.93 -9.55
CA ARG A 319 -22.13 7.80 -11.01
C ARG A 319 -21.10 8.69 -11.73
N LEU A 320 -20.88 9.91 -11.25
CA LEU A 320 -19.85 10.81 -11.79
C LEU A 320 -18.44 10.32 -11.53
N ASP A 321 -18.19 9.77 -10.36
CA ASP A 321 -16.87 9.20 -10.02
C ASP A 321 -16.57 7.96 -10.87
N ASP A 322 -17.55 7.07 -11.07
CA ASP A 322 -17.43 5.91 -11.97
C ASP A 322 -17.24 6.33 -13.43
N TRP A 323 -18.00 7.31 -13.91
CA TRP A 323 -17.85 7.86 -15.26
C TRP A 323 -16.49 8.53 -15.45
N ARG A 324 -15.99 9.24 -14.44
CA ARG A 324 -14.68 9.89 -14.44
C ARG A 324 -13.54 8.88 -14.46
N LYS A 325 -13.62 7.82 -13.65
CA LYS A 325 -12.67 6.70 -13.68
C LYS A 325 -12.65 6.09 -15.09
N THR A 326 -13.81 5.88 -15.69
CA THR A 326 -13.94 5.38 -17.06
C THR A 326 -13.35 6.33 -18.11
N LEU A 327 -13.53 7.65 -17.96
CA LEU A 327 -12.97 8.65 -18.88
C LEU A 327 -11.46 8.79 -18.76
N MET A 328 -10.91 8.74 -17.55
CA MET A 328 -9.47 8.77 -17.35
C MET A 328 -8.81 7.55 -18.01
N HIS A 329 -9.44 6.39 -17.92
CA HIS A 329 -8.98 5.20 -18.63
C HIS A 329 -9.03 5.38 -20.16
N ARG A 330 -10.11 5.94 -20.73
CA ARG A 330 -10.24 6.19 -22.18
C ARG A 330 -9.30 7.29 -22.71
N ALA A 331 -8.95 8.28 -21.89
CA ALA A 331 -8.02 9.34 -22.30
C ALA A 331 -6.57 8.83 -22.36
N SER A 332 -6.21 7.90 -21.49
CA SER A 332 -4.93 7.18 -21.52
C SER A 332 -4.78 6.37 -22.82
N ASP A 333 -5.84 5.68 -23.27
CA ASP A 333 -5.81 4.88 -24.49
C ASP A 333 -5.64 5.72 -25.77
N LYS A 334 -6.19 6.93 -25.79
CA LYS A 334 -6.07 7.84 -26.96
C LYS A 334 -4.72 8.54 -27.10
N SER A 335 -3.96 8.67 -26.00
CA SER A 335 -2.61 9.27 -26.05
C SER A 335 -1.55 8.31 -26.57
N LYS A 336 -1.84 6.99 -26.61
CA LYS A 336 -0.96 5.94 -27.13
C LYS A 336 -1.23 5.58 -28.61
N ALA A 337 -2.30 6.12 -29.20
CA ALA A 337 -2.66 5.90 -30.61
C ALA A 337 -2.20 7.05 -31.54
N LYS A 338 -1.37 7.95 -31.07
CA LYS A 338 -0.62 8.96 -31.81
C LYS A 338 0.88 8.80 -31.54
#